data_2b36eb9e6d11b31d75177d360eb0c011
#
_entry.id   2b36eb9e6d11b31d75177d360eb0c011
#
_cell.length_a   1.000
_cell.length_b   1.000
_cell.length_c   1.000
_cell.angle_alpha   90.00
_cell.angle_beta   90.00
_cell.angle_gamma   90.00
#
_symmetry.space_group_name_H-M   'P 1'
#
loop_
_entity.id
_entity.type
_entity.pdbx_description
1 polymer ?
#
loop_
_entity_poly.entity_id
_entity_poly.type
_entity_poly.pdbx_seq_one_letter_code
_entity_poly.pdbx_strand_id
1 'polypeptide(L)'
;MHGLHSATVVTIAACGWILTVALNTPVASASVVLITLACGTAATRNASVILTTVALSAPAALSMLVIHAPYGDNPVLPLVTSDGLVLAAILTLRFCALMACFITAMAVLRIADIAKWLQVSRAGHKVAYIVGSSLQTLPQGAHAWRCVREANQLAG
;
A
#
# COMPACT_ATOMS: atom_id res chain seq x y z
N MET A 1 -7.76 -24.60 3.21
CA MET A 1 -6.52 -23.89 2.86
C MET A 1 -6.09 -23.17 4.12
N HIS A 2 -4.98 -23.59 4.72
CA HIS A 2 -4.45 -22.98 5.95
C HIS A 2 -4.06 -21.54 5.62
N GLY A 3 -4.79 -20.59 6.17
CA GLY A 3 -4.46 -19.18 6.03
C GLY A 3 -3.07 -18.93 6.63
N LEU A 4 -2.18 -18.33 5.85
CA LEU A 4 -0.92 -17.83 6.36
C LEU A 4 -1.21 -16.99 7.62
N HIS A 5 -0.45 -17.24 8.68
CA HIS A 5 -0.62 -16.50 9.92
C HIS A 5 -0.42 -15.00 9.63
N SER A 6 -1.31 -14.15 10.13
CA SER A 6 -1.25 -12.69 9.88
C SER A 6 0.14 -12.09 10.17
N ALA A 7 0.81 -12.61 11.19
CA ALA A 7 2.19 -12.25 11.51
C ALA A 7 3.17 -12.55 10.37
N THR A 8 3.03 -13.69 9.70
CA THR A 8 3.92 -14.07 8.58
C THR A 8 3.75 -13.14 7.39
N VAL A 9 2.51 -12.73 7.08
CA VAL A 9 2.24 -11.80 5.98
C VAL A 9 2.84 -10.42 6.27
N VAL A 10 2.67 -9.92 7.50
CA VAL A 10 3.28 -8.65 7.93
C VAL A 10 4.81 -8.72 7.88
N THR A 11 5.40 -9.82 8.34
CA THR A 11 6.86 -9.99 8.32
C THR A 11 7.39 -10.03 6.88
N ILE A 12 6.74 -10.75 5.98
CA ILE A 12 7.15 -10.82 4.56
C ILE A 12 7.03 -9.44 3.90
N ALA A 13 5.94 -8.71 4.15
CA ALA A 13 5.77 -7.36 3.62
C ALA A 13 6.82 -6.39 4.15
N ALA A 14 7.13 -6.45 5.45
CA ALA A 14 8.18 -5.65 6.06
C ALA A 14 9.57 -5.99 5.51
N CYS A 15 9.88 -7.27 5.32
CA CYS A 15 11.10 -7.72 4.66
C CYS A 15 11.21 -7.21 3.22
N GLY A 16 10.12 -7.25 2.45
CA GLY A 16 10.07 -6.70 1.09
C GLY A 16 10.34 -5.20 1.06
N TRP A 17 9.78 -4.46 2.01
CA TRP A 17 10.03 -3.03 2.19
C TRP A 17 11.51 -2.74 2.50
N ILE A 18 12.06 -3.40 3.50
CA ILE A 18 13.46 -3.24 3.90
C ILE A 18 14.38 -3.61 2.72
N LEU A 19 14.09 -4.69 2.03
CA LEU A 19 14.88 -5.14 0.88
C LEU A 19 14.88 -4.11 -0.26
N THR A 20 13.71 -3.54 -0.58
CA THR A 20 13.58 -2.52 -1.62
C THR A 20 14.38 -1.26 -1.30
N VAL A 21 14.41 -0.86 -0.03
CA VAL A 21 15.14 0.33 0.41
C VAL A 21 16.65 0.05 0.54
N ALA A 22 17.03 -1.11 1.10
CA ALA A 22 18.42 -1.44 1.41
C ALA A 22 19.25 -1.75 0.16
N LEU A 23 18.69 -2.51 -0.80
CA LEU A 23 19.44 -2.88 -2.02
C LEU A 23 19.60 -1.72 -3.02
N ASN A 24 18.75 -0.72 -3.00
CA ASN A 24 18.83 0.49 -3.83
C ASN A 24 19.09 0.25 -5.34
N THR A 25 18.77 -0.92 -5.85
CA THR A 25 18.98 -1.30 -7.26
C THR A 25 17.63 -1.42 -7.99
N PRO A 26 17.53 -1.00 -9.27
CA PRO A 26 16.28 -1.10 -10.03
C PRO A 26 15.86 -2.56 -10.25
N VAL A 27 16.83 -3.48 -10.37
CA VAL A 27 16.55 -4.91 -10.53
C VAL A 27 15.89 -5.50 -9.30
N ALA A 28 16.37 -5.14 -8.10
CA ALA A 28 15.75 -5.59 -6.85
C ALA A 28 14.31 -5.06 -6.72
N SER A 29 14.08 -3.78 -7.02
CA SER A 29 12.74 -3.19 -7.00
C SER A 29 11.80 -3.88 -8.01
N ALA A 30 12.26 -4.16 -9.23
CA ALA A 30 11.47 -4.88 -10.23
C ALA A 30 11.11 -6.30 -9.77
N SER A 31 12.09 -7.04 -9.20
CA SER A 31 11.84 -8.39 -8.70
C SER A 31 10.84 -8.40 -7.53
N VAL A 32 10.93 -7.45 -6.61
CA VAL A 32 9.97 -7.30 -5.51
C VAL A 32 8.57 -7.00 -6.04
N VAL A 33 8.42 -6.10 -7.02
CA VAL A 33 7.12 -5.82 -7.66
C VAL A 33 6.52 -7.10 -8.26
N LEU A 34 7.30 -7.82 -9.06
CA LEU A 34 6.82 -9.03 -9.73
C LEU A 34 6.38 -10.11 -8.72
N ILE A 35 7.21 -10.38 -7.72
CA ILE A 35 6.94 -11.40 -6.70
C ILE A 35 5.72 -11.00 -5.87
N THR A 36 5.64 -9.76 -5.41
CA THR A 36 4.51 -9.30 -4.57
C THR A 36 3.20 -9.27 -5.34
N LEU A 37 3.18 -8.81 -6.59
CA LEU A 37 1.98 -8.83 -7.41
C LEU A 37 1.56 -10.27 -7.77
N ALA A 38 2.50 -11.16 -8.09
CA ALA A 38 2.20 -12.56 -8.35
C ALA A 38 1.61 -13.25 -7.10
N CYS A 39 2.22 -13.05 -5.93
CA CYS A 39 1.69 -13.57 -4.66
C CYS A 39 0.33 -12.96 -4.31
N GLY A 40 0.16 -11.65 -4.49
CA GLY A 40 -1.09 -10.94 -4.22
C GLY A 40 -2.24 -11.41 -5.09
N THR A 41 -2.04 -11.55 -6.39
CA THR A 41 -3.05 -12.04 -7.33
C THR A 41 -3.38 -13.53 -7.10
N ALA A 42 -2.37 -14.35 -6.79
CA ALA A 42 -2.58 -15.76 -6.45
C ALA A 42 -3.39 -15.91 -5.14
N ALA A 43 -3.11 -15.10 -4.12
CA ALA A 43 -3.79 -15.14 -2.84
C ALA A 43 -5.23 -14.63 -2.89
N THR A 44 -5.46 -13.54 -3.62
CA THR A 44 -6.80 -12.93 -3.74
C THR A 44 -7.63 -13.51 -4.87
N ARG A 45 -7.01 -14.24 -5.79
CA ARG A 45 -7.62 -14.73 -7.05
C ARG A 45 -8.28 -13.62 -7.88
N ASN A 46 -7.82 -12.40 -7.73
CA ASN A 46 -8.39 -11.24 -8.39
C ASN A 46 -7.28 -10.29 -8.87
N ALA A 47 -7.41 -9.78 -10.08
CA ALA A 47 -6.50 -8.80 -10.66
C ALA A 47 -6.66 -7.39 -10.03
N SER A 48 -7.60 -7.19 -9.10
CA SER A 48 -7.84 -5.90 -8.45
C SER A 48 -6.60 -5.36 -7.73
N VAL A 49 -5.73 -6.23 -7.20
CA VAL A 49 -4.47 -5.85 -6.56
C VAL A 49 -3.55 -5.12 -7.55
N ILE A 50 -3.44 -5.62 -8.78
CA ILE A 50 -2.64 -4.99 -9.84
C ILE A 50 -3.25 -3.64 -10.21
N LEU A 51 -4.56 -3.61 -10.46
CA LEU A 51 -5.26 -2.38 -10.85
C LEU A 51 -5.13 -1.30 -9.78
N THR A 52 -5.31 -1.66 -8.52
CA THR A 52 -5.17 -0.74 -7.38
C THR A 52 -3.73 -0.23 -7.25
N THR A 53 -2.73 -1.11 -7.40
CA THR A 53 -1.33 -0.71 -7.34
C THR A 53 -0.99 0.28 -8.45
N VAL A 54 -1.41 -0.01 -9.69
CA VAL A 54 -1.19 0.88 -10.83
C VAL A 54 -1.92 2.22 -10.63
N ALA A 55 -3.19 2.19 -10.23
CA ALA A 55 -3.98 3.40 -10.02
C ALA A 55 -3.40 4.31 -8.93
N LEU A 56 -2.90 3.75 -7.82
CA LEU A 56 -2.28 4.53 -6.76
C LEU A 56 -0.85 5.01 -7.10
N SER A 57 -0.11 4.24 -7.89
CA SER A 57 1.25 4.63 -8.29
C SER A 57 1.28 5.58 -9.48
N ALA A 58 0.24 5.63 -10.31
CA ALA A 58 0.19 6.48 -11.50
C ALA A 58 0.39 7.98 -11.20
N PRO A 59 -0.30 8.61 -10.23
CA PRO A 59 -0.10 10.02 -9.92
C PRO A 59 1.30 10.30 -9.37
N ALA A 60 1.87 9.38 -8.60
CA ALA A 60 3.25 9.49 -8.11
C ALA A 60 4.26 9.36 -9.26
N ALA A 61 4.04 8.43 -10.19
CA ALA A 61 4.85 8.25 -11.38
C ALA A 61 4.87 9.52 -12.24
N LEU A 62 3.69 10.11 -12.46
CA LEU A 62 3.55 11.35 -13.21
C LEU A 62 4.27 12.51 -12.52
N SER A 63 4.13 12.62 -11.21
CA SER A 63 4.84 13.63 -10.40
C SER A 63 6.35 13.47 -10.49
N MET A 64 6.87 12.23 -10.36
CA MET A 64 8.31 11.96 -10.49
C MET A 64 8.82 12.30 -11.88
N LEU A 65 8.04 12.01 -12.92
CA LEU A 65 8.37 12.37 -14.30
C LEU A 65 8.48 13.89 -14.48
N VAL A 66 7.47 14.64 -14.05
CA VAL A 66 7.42 16.10 -14.20
C VAL A 66 8.56 16.78 -13.43
N ILE A 67 8.90 16.30 -12.24
CA ILE A 67 9.94 16.88 -11.41
C ILE A 67 11.34 16.58 -11.93
N HIS A 68 11.60 15.34 -12.36
CA HIS A 68 12.96 14.91 -12.70
C HIS A 68 13.29 15.00 -14.19
N ALA A 69 12.29 14.99 -15.09
CA ALA A 69 12.54 15.05 -16.53
C ALA A 69 13.38 16.26 -17.00
N PRO A 70 13.24 17.48 -16.42
CA PRO A 70 14.04 18.63 -16.82
C PRO A 70 15.48 18.61 -16.31
N TYR A 71 15.80 17.74 -15.34
CA TYR A 71 17.11 17.73 -14.68
C TYR A 71 18.02 16.63 -15.24
N GLY A 72 19.09 17.01 -15.93
CA GLY A 72 20.12 16.11 -16.46
C GLY A 72 21.01 16.81 -17.45
N ASP A 73 22.14 16.19 -17.77
CA ASP A 73 23.17 16.78 -18.62
C ASP A 73 22.96 16.49 -20.12
N ASN A 74 22.15 15.49 -20.46
CA ASN A 74 21.91 15.06 -21.86
C ASN A 74 20.48 15.41 -22.32
N PRO A 75 20.23 16.58 -22.92
CA PRO A 75 18.91 16.97 -23.37
C PRO A 75 18.49 16.15 -24.62
N VAL A 76 17.37 15.46 -24.54
CA VAL A 76 16.73 14.76 -25.68
C VAL A 76 15.69 15.67 -26.33
N LEU A 77 15.02 16.48 -25.53
CA LEU A 77 14.05 17.52 -25.92
C LEU A 77 14.28 18.76 -25.06
N PRO A 78 13.78 19.95 -25.47
CA PRO A 78 14.03 21.21 -24.75
C PRO A 78 13.65 21.22 -23.27
N LEU A 79 12.87 20.23 -22.80
CA LEU A 79 12.42 20.09 -21.41
C LEU A 79 12.58 18.68 -20.85
N VAL A 80 13.22 17.76 -21.57
CA VAL A 80 13.35 16.35 -21.17
C VAL A 80 14.77 15.88 -21.40
N THR A 81 15.41 15.39 -20.34
CA THR A 81 16.76 14.83 -20.36
C THR A 81 16.71 13.31 -20.19
N SER A 82 17.63 12.58 -20.84
CA SER A 82 17.71 11.12 -20.71
C SER A 82 17.98 10.70 -19.26
N ASP A 83 18.86 11.42 -18.59
CA ASP A 83 19.28 11.11 -17.21
C ASP A 83 18.13 11.33 -16.23
N GLY A 84 17.38 12.43 -16.40
CA GLY A 84 16.18 12.72 -15.63
C GLY A 84 15.07 11.68 -15.82
N LEU A 85 14.91 11.19 -17.08
CA LEU A 85 13.92 10.14 -17.38
C LEU A 85 14.28 8.80 -16.72
N VAL A 86 15.54 8.41 -16.77
CA VAL A 86 16.04 7.19 -16.12
C VAL A 86 15.87 7.29 -14.60
N LEU A 87 16.21 8.44 -14.00
CA LEU A 87 16.04 8.66 -12.57
C LEU A 87 14.56 8.59 -12.17
N ALA A 88 13.68 9.26 -12.91
CA ALA A 88 12.24 9.21 -12.68
C ALA A 88 11.70 7.78 -12.77
N ALA A 89 12.15 6.99 -13.74
CA ALA A 89 11.76 5.60 -13.90
C ALA A 89 12.20 4.73 -12.72
N ILE A 90 13.44 4.88 -12.24
CA ILE A 90 13.98 4.15 -11.09
C ILE A 90 13.19 4.49 -9.82
N LEU A 91 12.93 5.78 -9.57
CA LEU A 91 12.17 6.21 -8.40
C LEU A 91 10.72 5.73 -8.45
N THR A 92 10.09 5.81 -9.62
CA THR A 92 8.73 5.28 -9.85
C THR A 92 8.66 3.79 -9.59
N LEU A 93 9.62 3.02 -10.12
CA LEU A 93 9.68 1.57 -9.92
C LEU A 93 9.82 1.21 -8.43
N ARG A 94 10.64 1.96 -7.69
CA ARG A 94 10.80 1.79 -6.25
C ARG A 94 9.50 2.10 -5.50
N PHE A 95 8.85 3.19 -5.86
CA PHE A 95 7.55 3.55 -5.27
C PHE A 95 6.49 2.49 -5.56
N CYS A 96 6.43 1.97 -6.79
CA CYS A 96 5.55 0.86 -7.15
C CYS A 96 5.84 -0.40 -6.31
N ALA A 97 7.11 -0.71 -6.03
CA ALA A 97 7.47 -1.85 -5.19
C ALA A 97 6.93 -1.70 -3.76
N LEU A 98 7.10 -0.53 -3.16
CA LEU A 98 6.58 -0.24 -1.83
C LEU A 98 5.05 -0.30 -1.78
N MET A 99 4.38 0.26 -2.78
CA MET A 99 2.92 0.22 -2.90
C MET A 99 2.40 -1.20 -3.14
N ALA A 100 3.06 -1.98 -3.99
CA ALA A 100 2.70 -3.37 -4.25
C ALA A 100 2.78 -4.22 -2.97
N CYS A 101 3.85 -4.08 -2.17
CA CYS A 101 3.99 -4.75 -0.89
C CYS A 101 2.86 -4.36 0.08
N PHE A 102 2.56 -3.07 0.19
CA PHE A 102 1.54 -2.55 1.08
C PHE A 102 0.14 -3.04 0.69
N ILE A 103 -0.23 -2.88 -0.58
CA ILE A 103 -1.56 -3.26 -1.07
C ILE A 103 -1.75 -4.77 -0.98
N THR A 104 -0.72 -5.56 -1.32
CA THR A 104 -0.78 -7.02 -1.18
C THR A 104 -0.95 -7.44 0.28
N ALA A 105 -0.21 -6.83 1.20
CA ALA A 105 -0.37 -7.08 2.62
C ALA A 105 -1.79 -6.76 3.09
N MET A 106 -2.31 -5.59 2.73
CA MET A 106 -3.69 -5.18 3.09
C MET A 106 -4.75 -6.08 2.46
N ALA A 107 -4.55 -6.56 1.25
CA ALA A 107 -5.50 -7.44 0.56
C ALA A 107 -5.55 -8.86 1.18
N VAL A 108 -4.43 -9.33 1.71
CA VAL A 108 -4.32 -10.66 2.34
C VAL A 108 -4.72 -10.61 3.82
N LEU A 109 -4.41 -9.51 4.51
CA LEU A 109 -4.74 -9.31 5.91
C LEU A 109 -6.21 -8.93 6.09
N ARG A 110 -6.96 -9.77 6.81
CA ARG A 110 -8.29 -9.40 7.29
C ARG A 110 -8.16 -8.64 8.62
N ILE A 111 -8.91 -7.56 8.76
CA ILE A 111 -8.93 -6.75 10.01
C ILE A 111 -9.18 -7.62 11.24
N ALA A 112 -10.04 -8.64 11.11
CA ALA A 112 -10.32 -9.59 12.17
C ALA A 112 -9.10 -10.44 12.59
N ASP A 113 -8.21 -10.76 11.65
CA ASP A 113 -7.01 -11.55 11.92
C ASP A 113 -5.93 -10.69 12.59
N ILE A 114 -5.83 -9.42 12.23
CA ILE A 114 -4.96 -8.44 12.91
C ILE A 114 -5.42 -8.25 14.36
N ALA A 115 -6.73 -8.10 14.58
CA ALA A 115 -7.29 -7.95 15.93
C ALA A 115 -7.04 -9.20 16.80
N LYS A 116 -7.21 -10.40 16.26
CA LYS A 116 -6.88 -11.66 16.96
C LYS A 116 -5.40 -11.77 17.29
N TRP A 117 -4.53 -11.45 16.31
CA TRP A 117 -3.09 -11.49 16.53
C TRP A 117 -2.66 -10.50 17.62
N LEU A 118 -3.22 -9.30 17.61
CA LEU A 118 -2.95 -8.28 18.61
C LEU A 118 -3.42 -8.72 20.01
N GLN A 119 -4.54 -9.42 20.11
CA GLN A 119 -5.06 -9.96 21.37
C GLN A 119 -4.18 -11.09 21.95
N VAL A 120 -3.61 -11.93 21.08
CA VAL A 120 -2.72 -13.03 21.47
C VAL A 120 -1.29 -12.56 21.71
N SER A 121 -0.88 -11.47 21.08
CA SER A 121 0.44 -10.87 21.27
C SER A 121 0.58 -10.29 22.69
N ARG A 122 1.73 -10.53 23.32
CA ARG A 122 2.10 -10.04 24.66
C ARG A 122 2.09 -8.50 24.82
N ALA A 123 1.86 -7.77 23.76
CA ALA A 123 1.80 -6.31 23.72
C ALA A 123 0.62 -5.67 24.49
N GLY A 124 -0.12 -6.49 25.21
CA GLY A 124 -1.02 -6.09 26.26
C GLY A 124 -2.49 -5.99 25.84
N HIS A 125 -3.32 -6.63 26.64
CA HIS A 125 -4.80 -6.52 26.63
C HIS A 125 -5.30 -5.07 26.50
N LYS A 126 -4.53 -4.08 26.98
CA LYS A 126 -4.89 -2.66 26.92
C LYS A 126 -4.86 -2.10 25.49
N VAL A 127 -3.83 -2.41 24.71
CA VAL A 127 -3.73 -1.92 23.32
C VAL A 127 -4.76 -2.63 22.43
N ALA A 128 -4.95 -3.93 22.60
CA ALA A 128 -5.96 -4.70 21.88
C ALA A 128 -7.38 -4.18 22.17
N TYR A 129 -7.67 -3.80 23.43
CA TYR A 129 -8.95 -3.22 23.81
C TYR A 129 -9.18 -1.83 23.17
N ILE A 130 -8.15 -0.97 23.20
CA ILE A 130 -8.25 0.38 22.60
C ILE A 130 -8.46 0.28 21.07
N VAL A 131 -7.68 -0.55 20.37
CA VAL A 131 -7.82 -0.72 18.92
C VAL A 131 -9.15 -1.39 18.57
N GLY A 132 -9.57 -2.39 19.33
CA GLY A 132 -10.87 -3.08 19.13
C GLY A 132 -12.06 -2.15 19.33
N SER A 133 -12.06 -1.36 20.39
CA SER A 133 -13.13 -0.39 20.66
C SER A 133 -13.15 0.75 19.63
N SER A 134 -11.99 1.25 19.20
CA SER A 134 -11.91 2.26 18.15
C SER A 134 -12.46 1.78 16.81
N LEU A 135 -12.16 0.54 16.43
CA LEU A 135 -12.67 -0.07 15.20
C LEU A 135 -14.18 -0.33 15.25
N GLN A 136 -14.75 -0.62 16.42
CA GLN A 136 -16.20 -0.75 16.59
C GLN A 136 -16.93 0.59 16.56
N THR A 137 -16.29 1.66 17.03
CA THR A 137 -16.91 2.99 17.09
C THR A 137 -17.02 3.65 15.70
N LEU A 138 -16.12 3.32 14.77
CA LEU A 138 -16.15 3.85 13.40
C LEU A 138 -17.47 3.59 12.65
N PRO A 139 -17.98 2.34 12.54
CA PRO A 139 -19.25 2.09 11.87
C PRO A 139 -20.45 2.70 12.62
N GLN A 140 -20.40 2.74 13.96
CA GLN A 140 -21.45 3.38 14.76
C GLN A 140 -21.48 4.90 14.56
N GLY A 141 -20.33 5.55 14.50
CA GLY A 141 -20.21 6.97 14.19
C GLY A 141 -20.73 7.30 12.79
N ALA A 142 -20.43 6.46 11.79
CA ALA A 142 -20.96 6.63 10.43
C ALA A 142 -22.48 6.46 10.35
N HIS A 143 -23.05 5.54 11.12
CA HIS A 143 -24.51 5.39 11.25
C HIS A 143 -25.15 6.59 11.93
N ALA A 144 -24.60 7.04 13.06
CA ALA A 144 -25.09 8.21 13.78
C ALA A 144 -25.08 9.48 12.89
N TRP A 145 -24.00 9.66 12.13
CA TRP A 145 -23.89 10.76 11.17
C TRP A 145 -24.96 10.72 10.07
N ARG A 146 -25.26 9.55 9.53
CA ARG A 146 -26.35 9.37 8.55
C ARG A 146 -27.70 9.71 9.13
N CYS A 147 -28.02 9.20 10.32
CA CYS A 147 -29.28 9.51 10.99
C CYS A 147 -29.46 11.01 11.27
N VAL A 148 -28.41 11.70 11.72
CA VAL A 148 -28.45 13.15 11.95
C VAL A 148 -28.65 13.91 10.64
N ARG A 149 -28.00 13.49 9.57
CA ARG A 149 -28.15 14.12 8.26
C ARG A 149 -29.56 13.95 7.69
N GLU A 150 -30.12 12.74 7.81
CA GLU A 150 -31.50 12.45 7.38
C GLU A 150 -32.53 13.23 8.21
N ALA A 151 -32.35 13.29 9.52
CA ALA A 151 -33.21 14.11 10.40
C ALA A 151 -33.17 15.60 10.03
N ASN A 152 -32.00 16.12 9.70
CA ASN A 152 -31.84 17.52 9.31
C ASN A 152 -32.46 17.81 7.93
N GLN A 153 -32.50 16.85 7.03
CA GLN A 153 -33.19 16.98 5.73
C GLN A 153 -34.72 16.94 5.85
N LEU A 154 -35.24 16.29 6.90
CA LEU A 154 -36.68 16.23 7.17
C LEU A 154 -37.21 17.44 7.98
N ALA A 155 -36.31 18.18 8.60
CA ALA A 155 -36.65 19.35 9.43
C ALA A 155 -36.58 20.68 8.69
N GLY A 156 -36.07 20.72 7.45
CA GLY A 156 -35.98 21.90 6.57
C GLY A 156 -36.82 21.76 5.35
#